data_a7ed00d193a61a8c9d36e1013419db16
#
_entry.id   a7ed00d193a61a8c9d36e1013419db16
#
_cell.length_a   1.000
_cell.length_b   1.000
_cell.length_c   1.000
_cell.angle_alpha   90.00
_cell.angle_beta   90.00
_cell.angle_gamma   90.00
#
_symmetry.space_group_name_H-M   'P 1'
#
loop_
_entity.id
_entity.type
_entity.pdbx_description
1 polymer ?
#
loop_
_entity_poly.entity_id
_entity_poly.type
_entity_poly.pdbx_seq_one_letter_code
_entity_poly.pdbx_strand_id
1 'polypeptide(L)'
;KKYNSKLDFQKALDIVLATNMISVGVDVDRLGIMIINGFPKSTSEYIQASSRVGRKHPGLVLMSYRSTKKRDLSHYENFIAMHQSIYKFVEPISVSPFSSGARQKGLIGLLTAYLQHKNPKDTPDQYSADDLSSASEWITNAVKNIYQGDEHLLACAEKDLKEIANKWLENSPKDWGKMVISPEDGPFLCAPYTGVKHKNYLFDQLTSLRNVGRELSVFNTIQDRRFNRN
;
A
#
# COMPACT_ATOMS: atom_id res chain seq x y z
N LYS A 1 -24.07 -14.03 16.99
CA LYS A 1 -24.57 -14.92 18.05
C LYS A 1 -25.72 -14.21 18.76
N LYS A 2 -26.90 -14.85 18.88
CA LYS A 2 -27.97 -14.38 19.78
C LYS A 2 -27.53 -14.68 21.19
N TYR A 3 -27.53 -13.68 22.05
CA TYR A 3 -27.19 -13.85 23.47
C TYR A 3 -28.43 -14.34 24.19
N ASN A 4 -28.41 -15.61 24.67
CA ASN A 4 -29.56 -16.22 25.28
C ASN A 4 -29.44 -16.34 26.84
N SER A 5 -28.32 -15.89 27.43
CA SER A 5 -28.13 -15.93 28.88
C SER A 5 -27.23 -14.80 29.41
N LYS A 6 -27.32 -14.50 30.73
CA LYS A 6 -26.42 -13.54 31.39
C LYS A 6 -24.93 -13.90 31.27
N LEU A 7 -24.61 -15.19 31.15
CA LEU A 7 -23.23 -15.67 30.98
C LEU A 7 -22.66 -15.37 29.60
N ASP A 8 -23.49 -15.37 28.55
CA ASP A 8 -23.07 -15.02 27.19
C ASP A 8 -22.82 -13.51 27.08
N PHE A 9 -23.53 -12.69 27.84
CA PHE A 9 -23.34 -11.24 27.86
C PHE A 9 -21.95 -10.84 28.43
N GLN A 10 -21.49 -11.57 29.47
CA GLN A 10 -20.15 -11.33 30.06
C GLN A 10 -18.99 -11.68 29.14
N LYS A 11 -19.22 -12.47 28.08
CA LYS A 11 -18.21 -12.82 27.06
C LYS A 11 -18.30 -11.93 25.82
N ALA A 12 -19.22 -10.98 25.75
CA ALA A 12 -19.33 -10.07 24.63
C ALA A 12 -18.25 -9.01 24.69
N LEU A 13 -17.65 -8.73 23.55
CA LEU A 13 -16.77 -7.58 23.40
C LEU A 13 -17.63 -6.32 23.23
N ASP A 14 -17.43 -5.34 24.10
CA ASP A 14 -18.12 -4.05 24.06
C ASP A 14 -17.43 -3.07 23.12
N ILE A 15 -16.10 -3.12 23.06
CA ILE A 15 -15.27 -2.22 22.26
C ILE A 15 -14.25 -3.04 21.46
N VAL A 16 -14.11 -2.71 20.20
CA VAL A 16 -13.09 -3.28 19.32
C VAL A 16 -12.21 -2.15 18.77
N LEU A 17 -10.91 -2.23 19.03
CA LEU A 17 -9.92 -1.39 18.40
C LEU A 17 -9.48 -2.03 17.09
N ALA A 18 -9.61 -1.30 15.99
CA ALA A 18 -9.22 -1.77 14.67
C ALA A 18 -8.46 -0.68 13.92
N THR A 19 -7.50 -1.10 13.13
CA THR A 19 -6.85 -0.26 12.12
C THR A 19 -7.70 -0.25 10.84
N ASN A 20 -7.11 0.06 9.71
CA ASN A 20 -7.77 0.01 8.40
C ASN A 20 -8.34 -1.37 8.01
N MET A 21 -8.05 -2.43 8.78
CA MET A 21 -8.61 -3.77 8.56
C MET A 21 -10.14 -3.81 8.60
N ILE A 22 -10.77 -2.90 9.36
CA ILE A 22 -12.24 -2.86 9.45
C ILE A 22 -12.89 -2.50 8.12
N SER A 23 -12.20 -1.75 7.24
CA SER A 23 -12.71 -1.40 5.91
C SER A 23 -12.67 -2.57 4.93
N VAL A 24 -11.90 -3.65 5.20
CA VAL A 24 -11.59 -4.70 4.20
C VAL A 24 -12.55 -5.88 4.20
N GLY A 25 -13.21 -6.20 5.30
CA GLY A 25 -14.01 -7.42 5.26
C GLY A 25 -14.64 -7.84 6.58
N VAL A 26 -14.48 -7.05 7.62
CA VAL A 26 -15.18 -7.32 8.89
C VAL A 26 -16.64 -6.97 8.72
N ASP A 27 -17.49 -7.98 8.80
CA ASP A 27 -18.94 -7.83 8.75
C ASP A 27 -19.54 -8.21 10.10
N VAL A 28 -19.91 -7.18 10.87
CA VAL A 28 -20.55 -7.35 12.18
C VAL A 28 -21.82 -6.51 12.21
N ASP A 29 -22.94 -7.16 12.01
CA ASP A 29 -24.28 -6.56 11.92
C ASP A 29 -24.69 -5.68 13.11
N ARG A 30 -24.11 -5.93 14.27
CA ARG A 30 -24.45 -5.25 15.54
C ARG A 30 -23.66 -3.97 15.82
N LEU A 31 -22.76 -3.55 14.89
CA LEU A 31 -22.03 -2.31 15.09
C LEU A 31 -22.97 -1.12 15.01
N GLY A 32 -23.22 -0.48 16.16
CA GLY A 32 -24.09 0.68 16.30
C GLY A 32 -23.33 2.00 16.35
N ILE A 33 -22.09 1.99 16.87
CA ILE A 33 -21.27 3.20 17.02
C ILE A 33 -19.86 2.92 16.47
N MET A 34 -19.33 3.87 15.74
CA MET A 34 -17.94 3.88 15.29
C MET A 34 -17.29 5.23 15.60
N ILE A 35 -16.09 5.18 16.14
CA ILE A 35 -15.25 6.37 16.33
C ILE A 35 -14.06 6.25 15.38
N ILE A 36 -13.91 7.20 14.47
CA ILE A 36 -12.80 7.28 13.53
C ILE A 36 -11.83 8.35 14.01
N ASN A 37 -10.61 7.96 14.39
CA ASN A 37 -9.59 8.85 14.92
C ASN A 37 -8.67 9.40 13.80
N GLY A 38 -8.97 10.59 13.31
CA GLY A 38 -8.36 11.22 12.15
C GLY A 38 -9.02 10.79 10.85
N PHE A 39 -9.04 11.68 9.85
CA PHE A 39 -9.63 11.36 8.56
C PHE A 39 -8.78 10.29 7.83
N PRO A 40 -9.37 9.23 7.27
CA PRO A 40 -8.67 8.19 6.50
C PRO A 40 -7.87 8.77 5.34
N LYS A 41 -6.92 8.00 4.79
CA LYS A 41 -6.05 8.48 3.71
C LYS A 41 -6.81 8.86 2.45
N SER A 42 -7.92 8.19 2.17
CA SER A 42 -8.80 8.48 1.04
C SER A 42 -10.26 8.58 1.47
N THR A 43 -11.05 9.30 0.67
CA THR A 43 -12.50 9.40 0.87
C THR A 43 -13.18 8.05 0.65
N SER A 44 -12.67 7.24 -0.28
CA SER A 44 -13.13 5.86 -0.48
C SER A 44 -12.95 4.99 0.76
N GLU A 45 -11.82 5.10 1.47
CA GLU A 45 -11.58 4.39 2.73
C GLU A 45 -12.54 4.86 3.83
N TYR A 46 -12.79 6.16 3.91
CA TYR A 46 -13.78 6.72 4.84
C TYR A 46 -15.17 6.13 4.59
N ILE A 47 -15.64 6.10 3.34
CA ILE A 47 -16.93 5.54 2.96
C ILE A 47 -16.99 4.04 3.29
N GLN A 48 -15.95 3.27 2.95
CA GLN A 48 -15.88 1.84 3.22
C GLN A 48 -15.88 1.52 4.72
N ALA A 49 -15.21 2.32 5.54
CA ALA A 49 -15.18 2.13 6.98
C ALA A 49 -16.53 2.51 7.61
N SER A 50 -17.03 3.72 7.33
CA SER A 50 -18.27 4.22 7.91
C SER A 50 -19.50 3.39 7.53
N SER A 51 -19.54 2.81 6.34
CA SER A 51 -20.62 1.92 5.88
C SER A 51 -20.70 0.59 6.63
N ARG A 52 -19.75 0.28 7.51
CA ARG A 52 -19.80 -0.93 8.37
C ARG A 52 -20.69 -0.77 9.60
N VAL A 53 -21.14 0.45 9.89
CA VAL A 53 -22.03 0.77 11.01
C VAL A 53 -23.44 1.03 10.50
N GLY A 54 -24.43 0.67 11.29
CA GLY A 54 -25.83 0.97 10.95
C GLY A 54 -26.44 0.04 9.91
N ARG A 55 -25.96 -1.19 9.74
CA ARG A 55 -26.47 -2.11 8.71
C ARG A 55 -27.87 -2.64 8.97
N LYS A 56 -28.18 -3.00 10.20
CA LYS A 56 -29.51 -3.50 10.60
C LYS A 56 -30.32 -2.48 11.37
N HIS A 57 -29.65 -1.62 12.11
CA HIS A 57 -30.24 -0.58 12.94
C HIS A 57 -29.52 0.73 12.69
N PRO A 58 -30.15 1.89 12.93
CA PRO A 58 -29.48 3.18 12.81
C PRO A 58 -28.17 3.18 13.60
N GLY A 59 -27.11 3.67 13.01
CA GLY A 59 -25.79 3.73 13.61
C GLY A 59 -25.24 5.15 13.61
N LEU A 60 -24.24 5.37 14.46
CA LEU A 60 -23.60 6.67 14.64
C LEU A 60 -22.10 6.55 14.30
N VAL A 61 -21.61 7.43 13.44
CA VAL A 61 -20.19 7.57 13.15
C VAL A 61 -19.70 8.89 13.72
N LEU A 62 -18.75 8.82 14.65
CA LEU A 62 -18.11 9.99 15.26
C LEU A 62 -16.72 10.18 14.67
N MET A 63 -16.50 11.34 14.06
CA MET A 63 -15.19 11.73 13.53
C MET A 63 -14.42 12.54 14.58
N SER A 64 -13.25 12.05 15.00
CA SER A 64 -12.32 12.77 15.85
C SER A 64 -11.19 13.33 14.99
N TYR A 65 -11.25 14.61 14.68
CA TYR A 65 -10.24 15.31 13.89
C TYR A 65 -9.07 15.76 14.76
N ARG A 66 -7.85 15.64 14.23
CA ARG A 66 -6.62 16.06 14.93
C ARG A 66 -6.30 17.51 14.54
N SER A 67 -6.37 18.42 15.48
CA SER A 67 -6.08 19.86 15.27
C SER A 67 -4.65 20.12 14.77
N THR A 68 -3.71 19.22 15.08
CA THR A 68 -2.32 19.34 14.66
C THR A 68 -2.08 18.94 13.19
N LYS A 69 -3.05 18.27 12.54
CA LYS A 69 -2.94 17.86 11.14
C LYS A 69 -3.75 18.77 10.24
N LYS A 70 -3.09 19.54 9.39
CA LYS A 70 -3.71 20.46 8.42
C LYS A 70 -4.82 19.81 7.58
N ARG A 71 -4.63 18.54 7.20
CA ARG A 71 -5.62 17.78 6.46
C ARG A 71 -6.90 17.53 7.25
N ASP A 72 -6.77 17.11 8.51
CA ASP A 72 -7.92 16.88 9.39
C ASP A 72 -8.67 18.18 9.63
N LEU A 73 -7.95 19.30 9.82
CA LEU A 73 -8.54 20.63 9.98
C LEU A 73 -9.34 21.04 8.74
N SER A 74 -8.78 20.85 7.53
CA SER A 74 -9.48 21.14 6.28
C SER A 74 -10.75 20.31 6.12
N HIS A 75 -10.73 19.03 6.49
CA HIS A 75 -11.93 18.18 6.46
C HIS A 75 -12.96 18.59 7.51
N TYR A 76 -12.53 19.08 8.66
CA TYR A 76 -13.43 19.61 9.69
C TYR A 76 -14.14 20.88 9.21
N GLU A 77 -13.38 21.85 8.66
CA GLU A 77 -13.92 23.11 8.15
C GLU A 77 -14.92 22.89 7.00
N ASN A 78 -14.68 21.90 6.16
CA ASN A 78 -15.53 21.59 4.99
C ASN A 78 -16.48 20.40 5.24
N PHE A 79 -16.70 20.01 6.50
CA PHE A 79 -17.45 18.79 6.86
C PHE A 79 -18.83 18.72 6.18
N ILE A 80 -19.63 19.77 6.31
CA ILE A 80 -21.00 19.81 5.78
C ILE A 80 -20.98 19.74 4.25
N ALA A 81 -20.18 20.59 3.59
CA ALA A 81 -20.10 20.65 2.14
C ALA A 81 -19.59 19.32 1.54
N MET A 82 -18.62 18.69 2.19
CA MET A 82 -18.09 17.39 1.78
C MET A 82 -19.15 16.30 1.90
N HIS A 83 -19.89 16.22 3.01
CA HIS A 83 -20.90 15.19 3.22
C HIS A 83 -22.14 15.35 2.34
N GLN A 84 -22.51 16.58 1.97
CA GLN A 84 -23.59 16.84 1.03
C GLN A 84 -23.31 16.32 -0.37
N SER A 85 -22.05 16.15 -0.73
CA SER A 85 -21.63 15.69 -2.06
C SER A 85 -20.42 14.74 -1.99
N ILE A 86 -20.42 13.83 -1.02
CA ILE A 86 -19.26 13.00 -0.66
C ILE A 86 -18.66 12.23 -1.83
N TYR A 87 -19.48 11.77 -2.76
CA TYR A 87 -19.02 11.00 -3.92
C TYR A 87 -18.21 11.83 -4.93
N LYS A 88 -18.33 13.18 -4.90
CA LYS A 88 -17.47 14.06 -5.72
C LYS A 88 -16.02 14.09 -5.24
N PHE A 89 -15.80 13.75 -3.98
CA PHE A 89 -14.48 13.76 -3.35
C PHE A 89 -13.82 12.38 -3.34
N VAL A 90 -14.44 11.38 -3.96
CA VAL A 90 -13.82 10.06 -4.12
C VAL A 90 -12.70 10.18 -5.15
N GLU A 91 -11.51 9.84 -4.72
CA GLU A 91 -10.31 9.92 -5.53
C GLU A 91 -10.38 8.88 -6.68
N PRO A 92 -10.05 9.28 -7.92
CA PRO A 92 -9.98 8.32 -9.02
C PRO A 92 -8.84 7.34 -8.77
N ILE A 93 -9.11 6.06 -8.88
CA ILE A 93 -8.11 5.01 -8.77
C ILE A 93 -7.68 4.62 -10.18
N SER A 94 -6.39 4.79 -10.49
CA SER A 94 -5.81 4.26 -11.71
C SER A 94 -5.60 2.75 -11.54
N VAL A 95 -6.16 1.97 -12.46
CA VAL A 95 -5.95 0.52 -12.56
C VAL A 95 -4.96 0.17 -13.68
N SER A 96 -3.91 0.98 -13.85
CA SER A 96 -2.83 0.69 -14.79
C SER A 96 -1.76 -0.19 -14.12
N PRO A 97 -1.80 -1.52 -14.29
CA PRO A 97 -0.92 -2.45 -13.56
C PRO A 97 0.56 -2.26 -13.90
N PHE A 98 0.87 -1.70 -15.06
CA PHE A 98 2.24 -1.39 -15.49
C PHE A 98 2.57 0.10 -15.49
N SER A 99 1.84 0.92 -14.73
CA SER A 99 2.26 2.31 -14.47
C SER A 99 3.63 2.34 -13.77
N SER A 100 4.37 3.45 -13.88
CA SER A 100 5.71 3.60 -13.30
C SER A 100 5.77 3.17 -11.83
N GLY A 101 4.82 3.63 -11.00
CA GLY A 101 4.76 3.25 -9.58
C GLY A 101 4.49 1.76 -9.34
N ALA A 102 3.66 1.14 -10.18
CA ALA A 102 3.38 -0.29 -10.10
C ALA A 102 4.60 -1.12 -10.54
N ARG A 103 5.28 -0.73 -11.63
CA ARG A 103 6.50 -1.38 -12.09
C ARG A 103 7.62 -1.34 -11.05
N GLN A 104 7.90 -0.15 -10.49
CA GLN A 104 8.95 0.02 -9.49
C GLN A 104 8.79 -0.88 -8.25
N LYS A 105 7.55 -1.21 -7.90
CA LYS A 105 7.26 -1.98 -6.69
C LYS A 105 6.87 -3.43 -6.95
N GLY A 106 6.33 -3.72 -8.13
CA GLY A 106 5.76 -5.01 -8.46
C GLY A 106 6.64 -5.90 -9.34
N LEU A 107 7.47 -5.32 -10.24
CA LEU A 107 8.22 -6.13 -11.19
C LEU A 107 9.21 -7.09 -10.55
N ILE A 108 9.91 -6.66 -9.50
CA ILE A 108 10.84 -7.55 -8.78
C ILE A 108 10.11 -8.73 -8.15
N GLY A 109 8.95 -8.48 -7.54
CA GLY A 109 8.14 -9.56 -6.97
C GLY A 109 7.62 -10.53 -8.03
N LEU A 110 7.16 -10.00 -9.17
CA LEU A 110 6.70 -10.81 -10.29
C LEU A 110 7.82 -11.65 -10.89
N LEU A 111 8.99 -11.06 -11.12
CA LEU A 111 10.18 -11.75 -11.62
C LEU A 111 10.61 -12.87 -10.68
N THR A 112 10.70 -12.57 -9.38
CA THR A 112 11.04 -13.55 -8.34
C THR A 112 10.04 -14.70 -8.29
N ALA A 113 8.74 -14.39 -8.30
CA ALA A 113 7.67 -15.39 -8.26
C ALA A 113 7.71 -16.31 -9.47
N TYR A 114 7.92 -15.75 -10.67
CA TYR A 114 8.05 -16.56 -11.90
C TYR A 114 9.26 -17.50 -11.84
N LEU A 115 10.42 -16.97 -11.45
CA LEU A 115 11.65 -17.77 -11.32
C LEU A 115 11.49 -18.91 -10.32
N GLN A 116 10.96 -18.62 -9.15
CA GLN A 116 10.72 -19.61 -8.11
C GLN A 116 9.66 -20.64 -8.48
N HIS A 117 8.66 -20.25 -9.27
CA HIS A 117 7.67 -21.19 -9.76
C HIS A 117 8.22 -22.10 -10.87
N LYS A 118 9.04 -21.53 -11.77
CA LYS A 118 9.57 -22.25 -12.92
C LYS A 118 10.72 -23.20 -12.55
N ASN A 119 11.65 -22.72 -11.74
CA ASN A 119 12.87 -23.44 -11.32
C ASN A 119 13.27 -22.97 -9.90
N PRO A 120 12.65 -23.53 -8.85
CA PRO A 120 12.91 -23.10 -7.49
C PRO A 120 14.37 -23.31 -7.10
N LYS A 121 14.99 -22.28 -6.54
CA LYS A 121 16.36 -22.29 -6.03
C LYS A 121 16.42 -21.77 -4.60
N ASP A 122 17.36 -22.28 -3.81
CA ASP A 122 17.46 -21.97 -2.39
C ASP A 122 17.87 -20.50 -2.15
N THR A 123 18.77 -19.99 -3.01
CA THR A 123 19.30 -18.63 -2.88
C THR A 123 19.24 -17.87 -4.21
N PRO A 124 19.11 -16.52 -4.16
CA PRO A 124 18.95 -15.71 -5.37
C PRO A 124 20.16 -15.73 -6.30
N ASP A 125 21.39 -15.89 -5.77
CA ASP A 125 22.64 -15.92 -6.54
C ASP A 125 22.79 -17.15 -7.43
N GLN A 126 21.96 -18.17 -7.23
CA GLN A 126 21.95 -19.37 -8.08
C GLN A 126 21.30 -19.13 -9.45
N TYR A 127 20.54 -18.03 -9.64
CA TYR A 127 19.94 -17.73 -10.93
C TYR A 127 20.95 -17.12 -11.90
N SER A 128 21.04 -17.72 -13.07
CA SER A 128 21.93 -17.28 -14.15
C SER A 128 21.35 -16.07 -14.92
N ALA A 129 22.18 -15.45 -15.74
CA ALA A 129 21.72 -14.41 -16.67
C ALA A 129 20.66 -14.92 -17.64
N ASP A 130 20.76 -16.18 -18.06
CA ASP A 130 19.78 -16.82 -18.96
C ASP A 130 18.44 -17.04 -18.27
N ASP A 131 18.44 -17.44 -16.99
CA ASP A 131 17.20 -17.57 -16.19
C ASP A 131 16.46 -16.22 -16.11
N LEU A 132 17.19 -15.14 -15.78
CA LEU A 132 16.65 -13.79 -15.65
C LEU A 132 16.18 -13.22 -16.99
N SER A 133 16.91 -13.49 -18.08
CA SER A 133 16.55 -13.09 -19.44
C SER A 133 15.25 -13.77 -19.87
N SER A 134 15.16 -15.08 -19.70
CA SER A 134 13.96 -15.88 -20.05
C SER A 134 12.72 -15.41 -19.25
N ALA A 135 12.90 -15.12 -17.97
CA ALA A 135 11.83 -14.62 -17.12
C ALA A 135 11.39 -13.20 -17.55
N SER A 136 12.34 -12.34 -17.88
CA SER A 136 12.08 -10.97 -18.37
C SER A 136 11.34 -11.00 -19.72
N GLU A 137 11.71 -11.88 -20.62
CA GLU A 137 11.04 -12.07 -21.90
C GLU A 137 9.59 -12.53 -21.72
N TRP A 138 9.36 -13.50 -20.83
CA TRP A 138 8.02 -13.96 -20.53
C TRP A 138 7.13 -12.83 -19.99
N ILE A 139 7.64 -12.02 -19.04
CA ILE A 139 6.92 -10.86 -18.50
C ILE A 139 6.63 -9.84 -19.59
N THR A 140 7.63 -9.53 -20.44
CA THR A 140 7.48 -8.58 -21.54
C THR A 140 6.39 -9.04 -22.53
N ASN A 141 6.37 -10.32 -22.87
CA ASN A 141 5.34 -10.90 -23.74
C ASN A 141 3.94 -10.82 -23.09
N ALA A 142 3.84 -11.06 -21.79
CA ALA A 142 2.58 -10.88 -21.06
C ALA A 142 2.11 -9.43 -21.09
N VAL A 143 3.02 -8.46 -20.88
CA VAL A 143 2.71 -7.01 -20.98
C VAL A 143 2.23 -6.68 -22.39
N LYS A 144 2.92 -7.14 -23.44
CA LYS A 144 2.56 -6.90 -24.82
C LYS A 144 1.16 -7.43 -25.16
N ASN A 145 0.79 -8.59 -24.65
CA ASN A 145 -0.53 -9.17 -24.88
C ASN A 145 -1.66 -8.38 -24.18
N ILE A 146 -1.37 -7.75 -23.03
CA ILE A 146 -2.34 -6.96 -22.26
C ILE A 146 -2.48 -5.54 -22.84
N TYR A 147 -1.36 -4.91 -23.23
CA TYR A 147 -1.30 -3.53 -23.68
C TYR A 147 -0.97 -3.44 -25.17
N GLN A 148 -1.84 -3.99 -25.99
CA GLN A 148 -1.71 -3.93 -27.45
C GLN A 148 -1.69 -2.46 -27.92
N GLY A 149 -0.56 -2.04 -28.51
CA GLY A 149 -0.40 -0.71 -29.09
C GLY A 149 0.25 0.37 -28.21
N ASP A 150 0.59 0.08 -26.95
CA ASP A 150 1.36 1.00 -26.10
C ASP A 150 2.85 0.63 -26.09
N GLU A 151 3.54 1.00 -27.20
CA GLU A 151 4.97 0.74 -27.38
C GLU A 151 5.84 1.43 -26.31
N HIS A 152 5.43 2.62 -25.86
CA HIS A 152 6.17 3.36 -24.85
C HIS A 152 6.14 2.63 -23.49
N LEU A 153 4.99 2.13 -23.08
CA LEU A 153 4.85 1.37 -21.82
C LEU A 153 5.63 0.07 -21.86
N LEU A 154 5.64 -0.61 -23.03
CA LEU A 154 6.41 -1.82 -23.26
C LEU A 154 7.92 -1.55 -23.14
N ALA A 155 8.42 -0.53 -23.82
CA ALA A 155 9.83 -0.13 -23.75
C ALA A 155 10.27 0.24 -22.32
N CYS A 156 9.41 0.92 -21.56
CA CYS A 156 9.66 1.21 -20.15
C CYS A 156 9.74 -0.07 -19.30
N ALA A 157 8.85 -1.03 -19.52
CA ALA A 157 8.86 -2.28 -18.79
C ALA A 157 10.12 -3.12 -19.09
N GLU A 158 10.53 -3.20 -20.36
CA GLU A 158 11.77 -3.86 -20.77
C GLU A 158 13.01 -3.22 -20.15
N LYS A 159 13.06 -1.89 -20.12
CA LYS A 159 14.15 -1.14 -19.49
C LYS A 159 14.22 -1.46 -18.00
N ASP A 160 13.10 -1.35 -17.29
CA ASP A 160 13.04 -1.61 -15.85
C ASP A 160 13.46 -3.06 -15.53
N LEU A 161 13.03 -4.05 -16.33
CA LEU A 161 13.43 -5.47 -16.17
C LEU A 161 14.92 -5.67 -16.38
N LYS A 162 15.52 -5.03 -17.40
CA LYS A 162 16.97 -5.07 -17.62
C LYS A 162 17.76 -4.47 -16.48
N GLU A 163 17.30 -3.33 -15.94
CA GLU A 163 17.93 -2.69 -14.79
C GLU A 163 17.86 -3.60 -13.53
N ILE A 164 16.73 -4.27 -13.31
CA ILE A 164 16.57 -5.24 -12.22
C ILE A 164 17.52 -6.42 -12.40
N ALA A 165 17.57 -7.02 -13.59
CA ALA A 165 18.42 -8.18 -13.88
C ALA A 165 19.90 -7.85 -13.71
N ASN A 166 20.36 -6.71 -14.25
CA ASN A 166 21.76 -6.27 -14.12
C ASN A 166 22.12 -6.06 -12.65
N LYS A 167 21.29 -5.34 -11.90
CA LYS A 167 21.52 -5.08 -10.48
C LYS A 167 21.52 -6.35 -9.64
N TRP A 168 20.70 -7.35 -10.00
CA TRP A 168 20.70 -8.67 -9.37
C TRP A 168 22.03 -9.40 -9.59
N LEU A 169 22.47 -9.50 -10.85
CA LEU A 169 23.70 -10.20 -11.22
C LEU A 169 24.96 -9.53 -10.64
N GLU A 170 25.05 -8.20 -10.70
CA GLU A 170 26.19 -7.43 -10.18
C GLU A 170 26.39 -7.62 -8.67
N ASN A 171 25.30 -7.72 -7.91
CA ASN A 171 25.37 -7.80 -6.46
C ASN A 171 25.32 -9.22 -5.90
N SER A 172 24.95 -10.23 -6.70
CA SER A 172 24.88 -11.63 -6.31
C SER A 172 24.25 -11.84 -4.92
N PRO A 173 22.97 -11.47 -4.69
CA PRO A 173 22.36 -11.51 -3.36
C PRO A 173 22.29 -12.93 -2.82
N LYS A 174 22.71 -13.12 -1.58
CA LYS A 174 22.83 -14.43 -0.92
C LYS A 174 21.57 -14.89 -0.21
N ASP A 175 20.61 -13.98 0.00
CA ASP A 175 19.37 -14.27 0.73
C ASP A 175 18.18 -13.55 0.05
N TRP A 176 17.02 -14.15 0.12
CA TRP A 176 15.80 -13.61 -0.48
C TRP A 176 15.31 -12.33 0.20
N GLY A 177 15.46 -12.25 1.52
CA GLY A 177 15.06 -11.12 2.34
C GLY A 177 14.51 -11.55 3.69
N LYS A 178 14.65 -10.67 4.69
CA LYS A 178 14.16 -10.85 6.05
C LYS A 178 13.35 -9.64 6.50
N MET A 179 12.39 -9.85 7.39
CA MET A 179 11.64 -8.75 8.00
C MET A 179 12.46 -7.95 9.02
N VAL A 180 13.48 -8.56 9.60
CA VAL A 180 14.39 -7.95 10.60
C VAL A 180 15.80 -7.99 10.04
N ILE A 181 16.46 -6.84 10.03
CA ILE A 181 17.79 -6.65 9.46
C ILE A 181 18.81 -6.71 10.57
N SER A 182 19.81 -7.58 10.42
CA SER A 182 21.07 -7.47 11.14
C SER A 182 22.07 -6.66 10.30
N PRO A 183 22.84 -5.72 10.89
CA PRO A 183 23.82 -4.94 10.16
C PRO A 183 24.95 -5.76 9.51
N GLU A 184 25.16 -6.99 9.98
CA GLU A 184 26.23 -7.91 9.56
C GLU A 184 25.80 -8.83 8.39
N ASP A 185 24.53 -8.87 8.06
CA ASP A 185 24.02 -9.72 6.99
C ASP A 185 24.40 -9.13 5.61
N GLY A 186 24.81 -10.01 4.70
CA GLY A 186 25.18 -9.66 3.32
C GLY A 186 24.02 -9.11 2.49
N PRO A 187 24.23 -8.91 1.20
CA PRO A 187 23.20 -8.34 0.33
C PRO A 187 21.98 -9.25 0.23
N PHE A 188 20.82 -8.70 0.55
CA PHE A 188 19.50 -9.33 0.40
C PHE A 188 18.83 -8.86 -0.89
N LEU A 189 18.07 -9.72 -1.53
CA LEU A 189 17.35 -9.36 -2.74
C LEU A 189 16.27 -8.32 -2.44
N CYS A 190 15.35 -8.62 -1.53
CA CYS A 190 14.16 -7.81 -1.28
C CYS A 190 13.97 -7.47 0.19
N ALA A 191 13.61 -6.23 0.47
CA ALA A 191 13.10 -5.78 1.77
C ALA A 191 11.60 -5.51 1.72
N PRO A 192 10.90 -5.65 2.87
CA PRO A 192 9.57 -5.08 3.02
C PRO A 192 9.61 -3.58 2.75
N TYR A 193 8.69 -3.07 1.93
CA TYR A 193 8.59 -1.65 1.67
C TYR A 193 8.19 -0.90 2.94
N THR A 194 9.14 -0.20 3.55
CA THR A 194 8.95 0.58 4.79
C THR A 194 9.06 2.08 4.57
N GLY A 195 9.36 2.52 3.34
CA GLY A 195 9.67 3.92 3.04
C GLY A 195 11.10 4.34 3.40
N VAL A 196 11.86 3.50 4.10
CA VAL A 196 13.26 3.71 4.47
C VAL A 196 14.14 2.87 3.55
N LYS A 197 15.16 3.47 2.95
CA LYS A 197 16.15 2.73 2.16
C LYS A 197 17.08 1.98 3.12
N HIS A 198 17.06 0.67 3.03
CA HIS A 198 18.00 -0.18 3.78
C HIS A 198 19.24 -0.45 2.95
N LYS A 199 20.44 -0.26 3.52
CA LYS A 199 21.72 -0.36 2.80
C LYS A 199 22.00 -1.77 2.25
N ASN A 200 21.46 -2.79 2.89
CA ASN A 200 21.76 -4.18 2.57
C ASN A 200 20.74 -4.84 1.63
N TYR A 201 19.74 -4.11 1.18
CA TYR A 201 18.72 -4.62 0.27
C TYR A 201 18.83 -4.01 -1.12
N LEU A 202 18.66 -4.83 -2.13
CA LEU A 202 18.73 -4.38 -3.52
C LEU A 202 17.42 -3.75 -3.98
N PHE A 203 16.30 -4.31 -3.56
CA PHE A 203 14.97 -3.90 -4.01
C PHE A 203 13.98 -3.81 -2.86
N ASP A 204 13.04 -2.87 -2.96
CA ASP A 204 11.89 -2.78 -2.09
C ASP A 204 10.73 -3.57 -2.70
N GLN A 205 10.11 -4.45 -1.91
CA GLN A 205 8.95 -5.23 -2.33
C GLN A 205 7.71 -4.87 -1.52
N LEU A 206 6.57 -4.79 -2.18
CA LEU A 206 5.29 -4.62 -1.51
C LEU A 206 4.96 -5.85 -0.66
N THR A 207 4.70 -5.64 0.62
CA THR A 207 4.24 -6.69 1.54
C THR A 207 2.72 -6.73 1.66
N SER A 208 2.03 -5.73 1.12
CA SER A 208 0.58 -5.61 1.15
C SER A 208 0.09 -4.83 -0.05
N LEU A 209 -1.01 -5.25 -0.65
CA LEU A 209 -1.70 -4.54 -1.74
C LEU A 209 -2.19 -3.13 -1.33
N ARG A 210 -2.18 -2.81 -0.04
CA ARG A 210 -2.57 -1.51 0.50
C ARG A 210 -1.43 -0.51 0.61
N ASN A 211 -0.18 -0.95 0.62
CA ASN A 211 0.98 -0.08 0.76
C ASN A 211 1.44 0.48 -0.59
N VAL A 212 0.52 1.05 -1.36
CA VAL A 212 0.78 1.50 -2.73
C VAL A 212 1.38 2.90 -2.84
N GLY A 213 1.50 3.68 -1.76
CA GLY A 213 1.98 5.05 -1.81
C GLY A 213 3.23 5.30 -0.97
N ARG A 214 4.21 6.06 -1.51
CA ARG A 214 5.19 6.75 -0.67
C ARG A 214 4.45 7.80 0.14
N GLU A 215 4.65 7.83 1.45
CA GLU A 215 4.31 9.01 2.24
C GLU A 215 5.31 10.11 1.84
N LEU A 216 4.85 11.09 1.08
CA LEU A 216 5.61 12.30 0.81
C LEU A 216 5.48 13.19 2.05
N SER A 217 6.57 13.35 2.80
CA SER A 217 6.67 14.40 3.80
C SER A 217 6.86 15.73 3.06
N VAL A 218 5.79 16.48 2.93
CA VAL A 218 5.87 17.86 2.40
C VAL A 218 6.37 18.75 3.53
N PHE A 219 7.64 19.07 3.53
CA PHE A 219 8.18 20.13 4.39
C PHE A 219 7.77 21.47 3.77
N ASN A 220 6.71 22.08 4.30
CA ASN A 220 6.37 23.44 3.99
C ASN A 220 7.32 24.34 4.78
N THR A 221 8.41 24.79 4.19
CA THR A 221 9.19 25.91 4.70
C THR A 221 8.34 27.15 4.53
N ILE A 222 7.56 27.48 5.55
CA ILE A 222 6.97 28.81 5.66
C ILE A 222 8.17 29.73 5.91
N GLN A 223 8.66 30.40 4.87
CA GLN A 223 9.48 31.57 5.05
C GLN A 223 8.60 32.60 5.75
N ASP A 224 8.90 32.82 7.02
CA ASP A 224 8.31 33.86 7.85
C ASP A 224 8.66 35.21 7.21
N ARG A 225 7.84 35.67 6.26
CA ARG A 225 7.89 37.04 5.78
C ARG A 225 7.36 37.88 6.90
N ARG A 226 8.23 38.29 7.80
CA ARG A 226 7.97 39.37 8.72
C ARG A 226 7.68 40.60 7.86
N PHE A 227 6.42 40.99 7.83
CA PHE A 227 6.01 42.27 7.34
C PHE A 227 6.64 43.33 8.27
N ASN A 228 7.74 43.95 7.85
CA ASN A 228 8.17 45.22 8.38
C ASN A 228 7.10 46.24 7.98
N ARG A 229 6.25 46.60 8.91
CA ARG A 229 5.48 47.86 8.85
C ARG A 229 6.42 48.96 9.34
N ASN A 230 6.87 49.81 8.44
CA ASN A 230 7.22 51.19 8.74
C ASN A 230 5.96 52.03 8.61
#